data_b27f395dd97017a7877fa035bcc8b020
#
_entry.id   b27f395dd97017a7877fa035bcc8b020
#
_cell.length_a   1.000
_cell.length_b   1.000
_cell.length_c   1.000
_cell.angle_alpha   90.00
_cell.angle_beta   90.00
_cell.angle_gamma   90.00
#
_symmetry.space_group_name_H-M   'P 1'
#
loop_
_entity.id
_entity.type
_entity.pdbx_description
1 polymer ?
#
loop_
_entity_poly.entity_id
_entity_poly.type
_entity_poly.pdbx_seq_one_letter_code
_entity_poly.pdbx_strand_id
1 'polypeptide(L)'
;MKNTLLFLFAALAWSATALCQTPADSAARPRKRVFIAHRGVNMRSTVAGENSLEAIRLAKAAGFGAIETDVRLSADGVLVVMHDSTLNRTCLHTDGTPLSEPVAVTGKTLRELRSDYILKAADPARRTRIPTLEEYLAECARNGLYTFIEPKLYDPTGRHYRDIVAAADAALGRDRYVVTSNNRANDVIRRTGIDDVRLMGILYQTTFERIEALGDVIVAVSATRFDEADYSRQVARVKAAGLMCESHADKFVHFDRINRHDIDFVSTDFLAPDYHGQGRLLAEYARADGFVLPASADEGAIRLGEGQSIVPKRQLPAVPFGALYLELEAEGSARIELGGQTFTLDVPDKRTVTHQVLLHDAAPALRITALAGGITLTAIRAKVVAFEQ
;
A
#
# COMPACT_ATOMS: atom_id res chain seq x y z
N MET A 1 -77.20 -20.23 -4.30
CA MET A 1 -76.28 -20.76 -3.37
C MET A 1 -74.88 -20.27 -3.83
N LYS A 2 -74.42 -19.17 -3.21
CA LYS A 2 -73.16 -18.50 -3.59
C LYS A 2 -72.25 -18.57 -2.36
N ASN A 3 -71.13 -19.28 -2.47
CA ASN A 3 -70.07 -19.30 -1.46
C ASN A 3 -69.07 -18.16 -1.75
N THR A 4 -69.01 -17.20 -0.82
CA THR A 4 -68.03 -16.12 -0.86
C THR A 4 -66.88 -16.50 0.05
N LEU A 5 -65.69 -16.67 -0.51
CA LEU A 5 -64.44 -16.90 0.25
C LEU A 5 -63.90 -15.53 0.67
N LEU A 6 -63.79 -15.33 1.98
CA LEU A 6 -63.12 -14.16 2.56
C LEU A 6 -61.59 -14.45 2.66
N PHE A 7 -60.76 -13.64 2.01
CA PHE A 7 -59.31 -13.61 2.23
C PHE A 7 -59.00 -12.60 3.32
N LEU A 8 -58.50 -13.07 4.43
CA LEU A 8 -57.92 -12.22 5.50
C LEU A 8 -56.48 -11.88 5.12
N PHE A 9 -56.22 -10.61 4.85
CA PHE A 9 -54.87 -10.07 4.80
C PHE A 9 -54.44 -9.70 6.22
N ALA A 10 -53.49 -10.46 6.77
CA ALA A 10 -52.77 -10.07 8.00
C ALA A 10 -51.65 -9.11 7.64
N ALA A 11 -51.81 -7.81 7.91
CA ALA A 11 -50.79 -6.79 7.86
C ALA A 11 -49.87 -6.93 9.06
N LEU A 12 -48.67 -7.45 8.87
CA LEU A 12 -47.60 -7.35 9.86
C LEU A 12 -47.01 -5.94 9.85
N ALA A 13 -47.41 -5.14 10.82
CA ALA A 13 -46.77 -3.87 11.10
C ALA A 13 -45.39 -4.13 11.74
N TRP A 14 -44.32 -3.90 11.00
CA TRP A 14 -42.96 -3.83 11.54
C TRP A 14 -42.77 -2.46 12.12
N SER A 15 -42.89 -2.36 13.48
CA SER A 15 -42.49 -1.20 14.24
C SER A 15 -40.96 -1.10 14.23
N ALA A 16 -40.41 -0.20 13.43
CA ALA A 16 -39.02 0.21 13.52
C ALA A 16 -38.84 1.05 14.79
N THR A 17 -38.45 0.43 15.90
CA THR A 17 -37.87 1.16 17.03
C THR A 17 -36.47 1.62 16.63
N ALA A 18 -36.35 2.89 16.21
CA ALA A 18 -35.09 3.58 16.13
C ALA A 18 -34.49 3.66 17.54
N LEU A 19 -33.56 2.75 17.84
CA LEU A 19 -32.68 2.91 19.00
C LEU A 19 -31.73 4.06 18.67
N CYS A 20 -32.04 5.21 19.30
CA CYS A 20 -31.13 6.34 19.45
C CYS A 20 -29.93 5.85 20.26
N GLN A 21 -28.85 5.44 19.58
CA GLN A 21 -27.59 5.13 20.22
C GLN A 21 -26.91 6.46 20.58
N THR A 22 -26.80 6.71 21.90
CA THR A 22 -26.01 7.78 22.49
C THR A 22 -24.54 7.65 22.04
N PRO A 23 -23.81 8.75 21.76
CA PRO A 23 -22.41 8.72 21.34
C PRO A 23 -21.48 8.60 22.55
N ALA A 24 -21.45 7.45 23.19
CA ALA A 24 -20.53 7.15 24.29
C ALA A 24 -20.30 5.65 24.42
N ASP A 25 -19.88 4.98 23.35
CA ASP A 25 -19.22 3.67 23.41
C ASP A 25 -18.63 3.27 22.05
N SER A 26 -17.85 4.17 21.45
CA SER A 26 -17.00 3.82 20.32
C SER A 26 -15.55 3.90 20.76
N ALA A 27 -15.15 2.96 21.63
CA ALA A 27 -13.81 2.40 21.50
C ALA A 27 -13.82 1.62 20.19
N ALA A 28 -13.78 2.35 19.07
CA ALA A 28 -13.81 1.81 17.75
C ALA A 28 -12.61 0.86 17.63
N ARG A 29 -12.89 -0.45 17.45
CA ARG A 29 -11.86 -1.38 17.00
C ARG A 29 -11.20 -0.71 15.81
N PRO A 30 -9.85 -0.57 15.78
CA PRO A 30 -9.18 0.08 14.67
C PRO A 30 -9.68 -0.58 13.39
N ARG A 31 -10.24 0.21 12.46
CA ARG A 31 -10.62 -0.30 11.15
C ARG A 31 -9.38 -0.95 10.58
N LYS A 32 -9.50 -2.19 10.10
CA LYS A 32 -8.37 -2.93 9.56
C LYS A 32 -7.84 -2.15 8.37
N ARG A 33 -6.70 -1.50 8.57
CA ARG A 33 -5.97 -0.72 7.56
C ARG A 33 -5.63 -1.62 6.37
N VAL A 34 -5.75 -1.09 5.16
CA VAL A 34 -5.41 -1.81 3.94
C VAL A 34 -4.08 -1.30 3.40
N PHE A 35 -3.12 -2.21 3.20
CA PHE A 35 -1.86 -1.87 2.56
C PHE A 35 -2.00 -1.91 1.04
N ILE A 36 -1.46 -0.88 0.37
CA ILE A 36 -1.38 -0.75 -1.08
C ILE A 36 0.03 -1.05 -1.52
N ALA A 37 0.22 -2.04 -2.39
CA ALA A 37 1.48 -2.25 -3.07
C ALA A 37 1.64 -1.18 -4.17
N HIS A 38 2.51 -0.17 -3.94
CA HIS A 38 2.77 0.92 -4.87
C HIS A 38 3.48 0.38 -6.12
N ARG A 39 2.82 0.47 -7.29
CA ARG A 39 3.25 -0.15 -8.56
C ARG A 39 3.44 -1.67 -8.48
N GLY A 40 2.68 -2.32 -7.58
CA GLY A 40 2.85 -3.72 -7.21
C GLY A 40 4.06 -3.99 -6.33
N VAL A 41 4.24 -5.24 -5.91
CA VAL A 41 5.43 -5.66 -5.17
C VAL A 41 6.58 -5.90 -6.14
N ASN A 42 7.43 -4.91 -6.30
CA ASN A 42 8.54 -4.94 -7.24
C ASN A 42 9.92 -4.81 -6.56
N MET A 43 9.97 -4.19 -5.37
CA MET A 43 11.20 -3.94 -4.59
C MET A 43 12.30 -3.30 -5.46
N ARG A 44 11.96 -2.20 -6.17
CA ARG A 44 12.83 -1.51 -7.13
C ARG A 44 13.31 -2.42 -8.28
N SER A 45 12.38 -3.21 -8.82
CA SER A 45 12.62 -4.18 -9.90
C SER A 45 13.61 -5.30 -9.51
N THR A 46 13.72 -5.63 -8.22
CA THR A 46 14.54 -6.76 -7.76
C THR A 46 13.77 -8.07 -7.89
N VAL A 47 12.56 -8.14 -7.31
CA VAL A 47 11.76 -9.39 -7.31
C VAL A 47 10.84 -9.49 -8.52
N ALA A 48 10.36 -8.37 -9.07
CA ALA A 48 9.53 -8.31 -10.28
C ALA A 48 9.71 -6.97 -10.99
N GLY A 49 9.27 -6.85 -12.23
CA GLY A 49 9.17 -5.56 -12.91
C GLY A 49 8.11 -4.68 -12.24
N GLU A 50 8.42 -3.39 -12.06
CA GLU A 50 7.45 -2.39 -11.62
C GLU A 50 6.24 -2.37 -12.58
N ASN A 51 5.02 -2.30 -12.04
CA ASN A 51 3.80 -2.27 -12.83
C ASN A 51 3.60 -3.54 -13.72
N SER A 52 4.15 -4.70 -13.32
CA SER A 52 4.00 -5.97 -14.03
C SER A 52 2.87 -6.83 -13.46
N LEU A 53 2.40 -7.82 -14.24
CA LEU A 53 1.44 -8.81 -13.76
C LEU A 53 2.03 -9.69 -12.64
N GLU A 54 3.34 -9.92 -12.66
CA GLU A 54 4.05 -10.64 -11.62
C GLU A 54 4.03 -9.87 -10.29
N ALA A 55 4.24 -8.55 -10.34
CA ALA A 55 4.17 -7.69 -9.15
C ALA A 55 2.79 -7.71 -8.46
N ILE A 56 1.70 -7.95 -9.22
CA ILE A 56 0.34 -8.16 -8.68
C ILE A 56 0.27 -9.46 -7.88
N ARG A 57 0.79 -10.57 -8.45
CA ARG A 57 0.78 -11.89 -7.80
C ARG A 57 1.58 -11.88 -6.51
N LEU A 58 2.75 -11.24 -6.54
CA LEU A 58 3.59 -11.07 -5.35
C LEU A 58 2.88 -10.23 -4.27
N ALA A 59 2.18 -9.17 -4.66
CA ALA A 59 1.37 -8.37 -3.73
C ALA A 59 0.30 -9.24 -3.05
N LYS A 60 -0.41 -10.07 -3.81
CA LYS A 60 -1.39 -11.01 -3.26
C LYS A 60 -0.76 -12.02 -2.30
N ALA A 61 0.36 -12.63 -2.68
CA ALA A 61 1.08 -13.60 -1.85
C ALA A 61 1.55 -12.99 -0.53
N ALA A 62 2.00 -11.72 -0.56
CA ALA A 62 2.42 -10.98 0.62
C ALA A 62 1.25 -10.48 1.50
N GLY A 63 -0.01 -10.65 1.07
CA GLY A 63 -1.19 -10.26 1.83
C GLY A 63 -1.65 -8.81 1.65
N PHE A 64 -1.17 -8.10 0.62
CA PHE A 64 -1.73 -6.80 0.27
C PHE A 64 -3.22 -6.91 -0.08
N GLY A 65 -4.02 -5.95 0.38
CA GLY A 65 -5.44 -5.85 0.05
C GLY A 65 -5.71 -4.93 -1.14
N ALA A 66 -4.72 -4.12 -1.51
CA ALA A 66 -4.82 -3.16 -2.60
C ALA A 66 -3.51 -3.04 -3.37
N ILE A 67 -3.60 -2.47 -4.56
CA ILE A 67 -2.48 -2.20 -5.46
C ILE A 67 -2.66 -0.84 -6.12
N GLU A 68 -1.56 -0.15 -6.38
CA GLU A 68 -1.54 1.07 -7.17
C GLU A 68 -0.85 0.81 -8.51
N THR A 69 -1.26 1.54 -9.55
CA THR A 69 -0.73 1.40 -10.91
C THR A 69 -0.83 2.70 -11.70
N ASP A 70 0.08 2.87 -12.66
CA ASP A 70 0.20 4.07 -13.48
C ASP A 70 -0.17 3.78 -14.94
N VAL A 71 -0.91 4.69 -15.57
CA VAL A 71 -1.43 4.49 -16.93
C VAL A 71 -0.91 5.55 -17.89
N ARG A 72 -0.36 5.10 -19.02
CA ARG A 72 0.08 5.94 -20.15
C ARG A 72 -0.54 5.48 -21.46
N LEU A 73 -0.27 6.23 -22.51
CA LEU A 73 -0.66 5.90 -23.88
C LEU A 73 0.56 5.47 -24.69
N SER A 74 0.41 4.41 -25.47
CA SER A 74 1.31 4.08 -26.58
C SER A 74 1.10 5.00 -27.79
N ALA A 75 1.97 4.94 -28.80
CA ALA A 75 1.85 5.73 -30.02
C ALA A 75 0.55 5.44 -30.80
N ASP A 76 0.03 4.23 -30.72
CA ASP A 76 -1.22 3.80 -31.34
C ASP A 76 -2.44 3.94 -30.43
N GLY A 77 -2.30 4.69 -29.31
CA GLY A 77 -3.39 5.07 -28.42
C GLY A 77 -3.88 3.97 -27.47
N VAL A 78 -3.11 2.91 -27.28
CA VAL A 78 -3.44 1.86 -26.31
C VAL A 78 -3.03 2.29 -24.91
N LEU A 79 -3.91 2.08 -23.92
CA LEU A 79 -3.61 2.29 -22.50
C LEU A 79 -2.66 1.20 -22.04
N VAL A 80 -1.43 1.59 -21.65
CA VAL A 80 -0.38 0.71 -21.14
C VAL A 80 0.00 1.08 -19.73
N VAL A 81 0.46 0.11 -18.96
CA VAL A 81 0.82 0.32 -17.55
C VAL A 81 2.30 0.66 -17.44
N MET A 82 2.59 1.93 -17.08
CA MET A 82 3.93 2.49 -16.97
C MET A 82 3.91 3.81 -16.20
N HIS A 83 4.83 3.96 -15.25
CA HIS A 83 4.94 5.22 -14.48
C HIS A 83 5.64 6.32 -15.27
N ASP A 84 6.87 6.06 -15.76
CA ASP A 84 7.70 7.06 -16.40
C ASP A 84 7.24 7.37 -17.84
N SER A 85 7.55 8.56 -18.33
CA SER A 85 7.34 8.92 -19.73
C SER A 85 8.30 8.21 -20.69
N THR A 86 9.39 7.65 -20.14
CA THR A 86 10.40 6.88 -20.88
C THR A 86 10.60 5.49 -20.28
N LEU A 87 11.05 4.54 -21.08
CA LEU A 87 11.26 3.15 -20.68
C LEU A 87 12.54 2.91 -19.88
N ASN A 88 13.51 3.84 -19.93
CA ASN A 88 14.92 3.61 -19.55
C ASN A 88 15.12 3.14 -18.10
N ARG A 89 14.34 3.64 -17.15
CA ARG A 89 14.47 3.24 -15.74
C ARG A 89 13.97 1.82 -15.50
N THR A 90 12.85 1.44 -16.11
CA THR A 90 12.12 0.21 -15.79
C THR A 90 12.22 -0.89 -16.84
N CYS A 91 12.77 -0.61 -18.01
CA CYS A 91 12.87 -1.58 -19.10
C CYS A 91 14.31 -1.81 -19.57
N LEU A 92 14.49 -2.94 -20.23
CA LEU A 92 15.66 -3.34 -21.00
C LEU A 92 15.20 -3.62 -22.45
N HIS A 93 16.13 -3.74 -23.38
CA HIS A 93 15.87 -4.46 -24.62
C HIS A 93 15.52 -5.92 -24.33
N THR A 94 14.82 -6.59 -25.24
CA THR A 94 14.42 -8.01 -25.07
C THR A 94 15.60 -8.96 -24.94
N ASP A 95 16.78 -8.59 -25.46
CA ASP A 95 18.04 -9.31 -25.28
C ASP A 95 18.69 -9.09 -23.91
N GLY A 96 18.09 -8.22 -23.06
CA GLY A 96 18.57 -7.90 -21.71
C GLY A 96 19.55 -6.74 -21.64
N THR A 97 19.88 -6.09 -22.74
CA THR A 97 20.79 -4.92 -22.75
C THR A 97 20.08 -3.65 -22.27
N PRO A 98 20.80 -2.73 -21.57
CA PRO A 98 20.24 -1.44 -21.15
C PRO A 98 19.93 -0.54 -22.35
N LEU A 99 18.92 0.32 -22.19
CA LEU A 99 18.58 1.38 -23.15
C LEU A 99 19.58 2.53 -22.98
N SER A 100 20.34 2.84 -24.05
CA SER A 100 21.34 3.93 -24.05
C SER A 100 20.71 5.31 -24.23
N GLU A 101 19.68 5.41 -25.06
CA GLU A 101 18.99 6.66 -25.38
C GLU A 101 17.58 6.68 -24.76
N PRO A 102 17.03 7.86 -24.45
CA PRO A 102 15.65 7.98 -23.94
C PRO A 102 14.63 7.44 -24.95
N VAL A 103 13.85 6.45 -24.53
CA VAL A 103 12.76 5.86 -25.34
C VAL A 103 11.42 6.27 -24.76
N ALA A 104 10.73 7.21 -25.41
CA ALA A 104 9.42 7.67 -24.97
C ALA A 104 8.34 6.57 -25.18
N VAL A 105 7.50 6.35 -24.18
CA VAL A 105 6.35 5.43 -24.26
C VAL A 105 5.40 5.82 -25.40
N THR A 106 5.08 7.12 -25.51
CA THR A 106 4.21 7.67 -26.56
C THR A 106 4.82 7.65 -27.96
N GLY A 107 6.11 7.33 -28.08
CA GLY A 107 6.80 7.19 -29.36
C GLY A 107 6.82 5.74 -29.91
N LYS A 108 6.20 4.79 -29.19
CA LYS A 108 6.18 3.37 -29.54
C LYS A 108 4.77 2.82 -29.56
N THR A 109 4.43 2.05 -30.58
CA THR A 109 3.19 1.26 -30.63
C THR A 109 3.23 0.14 -29.59
N LEU A 110 2.07 -0.38 -29.18
CA LEU A 110 2.00 -1.54 -28.29
C LEU A 110 2.82 -2.72 -28.82
N ARG A 111 2.79 -2.94 -30.12
CA ARG A 111 3.58 -4.00 -30.77
C ARG A 111 5.08 -3.79 -30.51
N GLU A 112 5.61 -2.60 -30.75
CA GLU A 112 7.03 -2.27 -30.52
C GLU A 112 7.38 -2.32 -29.03
N LEU A 113 6.52 -1.81 -28.14
CA LEU A 113 6.70 -1.91 -26.69
C LEU A 113 6.89 -3.35 -26.22
N ARG A 114 6.29 -4.32 -26.92
CA ARG A 114 6.33 -5.75 -26.55
C ARG A 114 7.34 -6.58 -27.31
N SER A 115 7.71 -6.16 -28.53
CA SER A 115 8.73 -6.86 -29.32
C SER A 115 10.15 -6.47 -28.93
N ASP A 116 10.36 -5.20 -28.58
CA ASP A 116 11.70 -4.62 -28.45
C ASP A 116 12.12 -4.43 -26.99
N TYR A 117 11.16 -4.43 -26.05
CA TYR A 117 11.41 -4.09 -24.65
C TYR A 117 10.79 -5.10 -23.66
N ILE A 118 11.45 -5.24 -22.50
CA ILE A 118 11.01 -6.10 -21.40
C ILE A 118 11.19 -5.37 -20.07
N LEU A 119 10.25 -5.55 -19.12
CA LEU A 119 10.36 -4.97 -17.78
C LEU A 119 11.52 -5.60 -17.00
N LYS A 120 12.30 -4.76 -16.32
CA LYS A 120 13.44 -5.17 -15.50
C LYS A 120 12.99 -6.03 -14.33
N ALA A 121 13.71 -7.13 -14.11
CA ALA A 121 13.79 -7.84 -12.83
C ALA A 121 15.23 -8.32 -12.67
N ALA A 122 15.70 -8.48 -11.42
CA ALA A 122 17.06 -8.99 -11.16
C ALA A 122 17.23 -10.40 -11.73
N ASP A 123 16.25 -11.29 -11.46
CA ASP A 123 16.17 -12.60 -12.11
C ASP A 123 15.63 -12.43 -13.54
N PRO A 124 16.41 -12.80 -14.57
CA PRO A 124 15.93 -12.76 -15.96
C PRO A 124 14.65 -13.56 -16.21
N ALA A 125 14.42 -14.67 -15.48
CA ALA A 125 13.22 -15.49 -15.61
C ALA A 125 11.93 -14.77 -15.18
N ARG A 126 12.05 -13.69 -14.40
CA ARG A 126 10.94 -12.86 -13.90
C ARG A 126 10.70 -11.60 -14.74
N ARG A 127 11.48 -11.39 -15.78
CA ARG A 127 11.27 -10.29 -16.72
C ARG A 127 10.04 -10.55 -17.55
N THR A 128 9.15 -9.58 -17.66
CA THR A 128 7.86 -9.72 -18.33
C THR A 128 7.62 -8.56 -19.30
N ARG A 129 6.71 -8.76 -20.23
CA ARG A 129 6.29 -7.69 -21.14
C ARG A 129 5.52 -6.59 -20.42
N ILE A 130 5.50 -5.39 -21.01
CA ILE A 130 4.67 -4.26 -20.56
C ILE A 130 3.19 -4.66 -20.77
N PRO A 131 2.34 -4.64 -19.72
CA PRO A 131 0.92 -4.98 -19.85
C PRO A 131 0.10 -3.81 -20.41
N THR A 132 -1.03 -4.12 -21.05
CA THR A 132 -2.09 -3.14 -21.24
C THR A 132 -2.85 -2.94 -19.91
N LEU A 133 -3.62 -1.85 -19.82
CA LEU A 133 -4.47 -1.59 -18.66
C LEU A 133 -5.48 -2.73 -18.45
N GLU A 134 -6.12 -3.22 -19.52
CA GLU A 134 -7.09 -4.30 -19.43
C GLU A 134 -6.48 -5.60 -18.89
N GLU A 135 -5.28 -5.98 -19.35
CA GLU A 135 -4.56 -7.16 -18.85
C GLU A 135 -4.23 -7.01 -17.36
N TYR A 136 -3.79 -5.81 -16.97
CA TYR A 136 -3.45 -5.51 -15.57
C TYR A 136 -4.66 -5.58 -14.66
N LEU A 137 -5.76 -4.92 -15.04
CA LEU A 137 -7.01 -4.91 -14.27
C LEU A 137 -7.63 -6.30 -14.17
N ALA A 138 -7.57 -7.09 -15.24
CA ALA A 138 -8.02 -8.49 -15.20
C ALA A 138 -7.19 -9.34 -14.22
N GLU A 139 -5.87 -9.09 -14.11
CA GLU A 139 -5.04 -9.76 -13.10
C GLU A 139 -5.37 -9.27 -11.68
N CYS A 140 -5.61 -7.97 -11.49
CA CYS A 140 -6.07 -7.42 -10.20
C CYS A 140 -7.39 -8.06 -9.75
N ALA A 141 -8.35 -8.21 -10.68
CA ALA A 141 -9.63 -8.87 -10.43
C ALA A 141 -9.46 -10.33 -9.99
N ARG A 142 -8.62 -11.11 -10.71
CA ARG A 142 -8.31 -12.52 -10.35
C ARG A 142 -7.73 -12.65 -8.95
N ASN A 143 -6.94 -11.66 -8.52
CA ASN A 143 -6.30 -11.64 -7.20
C ASN A 143 -7.16 -10.97 -6.12
N GLY A 144 -8.32 -10.42 -6.46
CA GLY A 144 -9.24 -9.76 -5.53
C GLY A 144 -8.68 -8.48 -4.90
N LEU A 145 -7.77 -7.78 -5.57
CA LEU A 145 -7.14 -6.55 -5.08
C LEU A 145 -8.00 -5.32 -5.39
N TYR A 146 -8.13 -4.42 -4.42
CA TYR A 146 -8.65 -3.07 -4.67
C TYR A 146 -7.60 -2.27 -5.45
N THR A 147 -7.99 -1.54 -6.49
CA THR A 147 -7.00 -0.95 -7.41
C THR A 147 -7.05 0.58 -7.42
N PHE A 148 -5.90 1.20 -7.18
CA PHE A 148 -5.67 2.64 -7.33
C PHE A 148 -5.04 2.86 -8.71
N ILE A 149 -5.69 3.64 -9.58
CA ILE A 149 -5.27 3.85 -10.97
C ILE A 149 -4.85 5.30 -11.13
N GLU A 150 -3.57 5.57 -11.38
CA GLU A 150 -3.05 6.91 -11.61
C GLU A 150 -2.82 7.19 -13.11
N PRO A 151 -3.65 8.01 -13.77
CA PRO A 151 -3.41 8.45 -15.13
C PRO A 151 -2.19 9.37 -15.21
N LYS A 152 -1.09 8.90 -15.82
CA LYS A 152 0.12 9.69 -16.13
C LYS A 152 0.04 10.30 -17.53
N LEU A 153 -1.16 10.52 -18.01
CA LEU A 153 -1.44 11.12 -19.31
C LEU A 153 -2.21 12.45 -19.16
N TYR A 154 -2.21 13.25 -20.19
CA TYR A 154 -3.06 14.42 -20.28
C TYR A 154 -3.92 14.35 -21.54
N ASP A 155 -5.22 14.30 -21.35
CA ASP A 155 -6.20 14.31 -22.44
C ASP A 155 -7.26 15.39 -22.18
N PRO A 156 -7.20 16.54 -22.89
CA PRO A 156 -8.12 17.63 -22.69
C PRO A 156 -9.56 17.30 -23.13
N THR A 157 -9.78 16.22 -23.88
CA THR A 157 -11.10 15.79 -24.35
C THR A 157 -11.82 14.92 -23.31
N GLY A 158 -11.09 14.36 -22.35
CA GLY A 158 -11.60 13.42 -21.36
C GLY A 158 -11.87 12.01 -21.89
N ARG A 159 -11.60 11.73 -23.17
CA ARG A 159 -11.84 10.41 -23.79
C ARG A 159 -11.11 9.30 -23.04
N HIS A 160 -9.80 9.43 -22.86
CA HIS A 160 -8.98 8.39 -22.23
C HIS A 160 -9.29 8.22 -20.74
N TYR A 161 -9.77 9.25 -20.05
CA TYR A 161 -10.28 9.09 -18.67
C TYR A 161 -11.56 8.24 -18.66
N ARG A 162 -12.45 8.40 -19.64
CA ARG A 162 -13.63 7.52 -19.79
C ARG A 162 -13.23 6.10 -20.15
N ASP A 163 -12.24 5.93 -21.04
CA ASP A 163 -11.72 4.60 -21.40
C ASP A 163 -11.13 3.88 -20.17
N ILE A 164 -10.40 4.59 -19.30
CA ILE A 164 -9.89 4.05 -18.03
C ILE A 164 -11.03 3.61 -17.11
N VAL A 165 -12.05 4.47 -16.92
CA VAL A 165 -13.20 4.15 -16.07
C VAL A 165 -13.96 2.95 -16.64
N ALA A 166 -14.23 2.92 -17.93
CA ALA A 166 -14.92 1.81 -18.59
C ALA A 166 -14.15 0.48 -18.46
N ALA A 167 -12.83 0.50 -18.63
CA ALA A 167 -11.99 -0.68 -18.45
C ALA A 167 -11.99 -1.18 -17.00
N ALA A 168 -11.95 -0.24 -16.03
CA ALA A 168 -11.98 -0.57 -14.62
C ALA A 168 -13.34 -1.12 -14.16
N ASP A 169 -14.44 -0.51 -14.60
CA ASP A 169 -15.80 -1.01 -14.32
C ASP A 169 -16.02 -2.40 -14.90
N ALA A 170 -15.56 -2.65 -16.12
CA ALA A 170 -15.69 -3.95 -16.77
C ALA A 170 -14.87 -5.06 -16.08
N ALA A 171 -13.66 -4.74 -15.61
CA ALA A 171 -12.77 -5.75 -15.03
C ALA A 171 -12.98 -5.97 -13.53
N LEU A 172 -13.21 -4.89 -12.77
CA LEU A 172 -13.21 -4.90 -11.30
C LEU A 172 -14.62 -4.70 -10.70
N GLY A 173 -15.49 -3.98 -11.41
CA GLY A 173 -16.72 -3.41 -10.84
C GLY A 173 -16.46 -2.10 -10.09
N ARG A 174 -17.47 -1.21 -10.09
CA ARG A 174 -17.40 0.19 -9.67
C ARG A 174 -16.82 0.42 -8.26
N ASP A 175 -17.09 -0.47 -7.32
CA ASP A 175 -16.68 -0.32 -5.92
C ASP A 175 -15.31 -0.92 -5.59
N ARG A 176 -14.57 -1.38 -6.60
CA ARG A 176 -13.31 -2.09 -6.44
C ARG A 176 -12.08 -1.30 -6.91
N TYR A 177 -12.26 -0.05 -7.30
CA TYR A 177 -11.16 0.82 -7.71
C TYR A 177 -11.41 2.28 -7.38
N VAL A 178 -10.35 3.07 -7.50
CA VAL A 178 -10.34 4.53 -7.42
C VAL A 178 -9.38 5.04 -8.49
N VAL A 179 -9.74 6.13 -9.16
CA VAL A 179 -8.82 6.86 -10.06
C VAL A 179 -8.13 7.95 -9.25
N THR A 180 -6.82 7.87 -9.14
CA THR A 180 -6.00 8.89 -8.49
C THR A 180 -5.83 10.06 -9.46
N SER A 181 -6.14 11.29 -9.05
CA SER A 181 -6.16 12.40 -9.98
C SER A 181 -5.35 13.59 -9.50
N ASN A 182 -4.66 14.23 -10.43
CA ASN A 182 -3.98 15.50 -10.25
C ASN A 182 -4.87 16.68 -10.72
N ASN A 183 -4.45 17.93 -10.45
CA ASN A 183 -5.20 19.13 -10.82
C ASN A 183 -5.64 19.17 -12.28
N ARG A 184 -4.77 18.76 -13.22
CA ARG A 184 -5.10 18.83 -14.67
C ARG A 184 -6.17 17.81 -15.03
N ALA A 185 -6.08 16.59 -14.50
CA ALA A 185 -7.10 15.57 -14.67
C ALA A 185 -8.42 15.99 -14.04
N ASN A 186 -8.39 16.56 -12.82
CA ASN A 186 -9.57 17.09 -12.13
C ASN A 186 -10.29 18.15 -12.95
N ASP A 187 -9.56 19.11 -13.52
CA ASP A 187 -10.13 20.17 -14.36
C ASP A 187 -10.77 19.61 -15.64
N VAL A 188 -10.19 18.58 -16.25
CA VAL A 188 -10.75 17.88 -17.41
C VAL A 188 -12.01 17.11 -17.01
N ILE A 189 -11.96 16.31 -15.97
CA ILE A 189 -13.08 15.50 -15.48
C ILE A 189 -14.29 16.39 -15.19
N ARG A 190 -14.09 17.48 -14.44
CA ARG A 190 -15.16 18.44 -14.14
C ARG A 190 -15.73 19.10 -15.40
N ARG A 191 -14.87 19.57 -16.33
CA ARG A 191 -15.30 20.27 -17.54
C ARG A 191 -16.01 19.36 -18.54
N THR A 192 -15.63 18.09 -18.60
CA THR A 192 -16.18 17.12 -19.57
C THR A 192 -17.36 16.31 -19.01
N GLY A 193 -17.79 16.59 -17.76
CA GLY A 193 -18.94 15.94 -17.14
C GLY A 193 -18.77 14.44 -16.96
N ILE A 194 -17.55 13.99 -16.58
CA ILE A 194 -17.32 12.60 -16.17
C ILE A 194 -17.75 12.50 -14.70
N ASP A 195 -18.98 12.06 -14.46
CA ASP A 195 -19.64 11.99 -13.16
C ASP A 195 -19.77 10.56 -12.61
N ASP A 196 -19.40 9.57 -13.40
CA ASP A 196 -19.41 8.15 -13.05
C ASP A 196 -18.07 7.62 -12.52
N VAL A 197 -17.07 8.50 -12.32
CA VAL A 197 -15.74 8.18 -11.80
C VAL A 197 -15.71 8.25 -10.27
N ARG A 198 -14.85 7.45 -9.65
CA ARG A 198 -14.50 7.52 -8.22
C ARG A 198 -13.08 8.05 -8.11
N LEU A 199 -12.89 9.21 -7.51
CA LEU A 199 -11.60 9.90 -7.48
C LEU A 199 -10.94 9.86 -6.10
N MET A 200 -9.61 9.82 -6.10
CA MET A 200 -8.77 10.17 -4.97
C MET A 200 -7.97 11.43 -5.29
N GLY A 201 -8.17 12.48 -4.51
CA GLY A 201 -7.37 13.69 -4.59
C GLY A 201 -6.04 13.56 -3.85
N ILE A 202 -4.98 14.24 -4.32
CA ILE A 202 -3.65 14.19 -3.71
C ILE A 202 -3.28 15.58 -3.17
N LEU A 203 -3.19 15.75 -1.84
CA LEU A 203 -3.01 17.05 -1.20
C LEU A 203 -1.66 17.72 -1.49
N TYR A 204 -0.61 16.98 -1.82
CA TYR A 204 0.64 17.65 -2.23
C TYR A 204 0.59 18.25 -3.64
N GLN A 205 -0.45 17.91 -4.44
CA GLN A 205 -0.64 18.40 -5.81
C GLN A 205 -1.76 19.44 -5.92
N THR A 206 -2.64 19.56 -4.89
CA THR A 206 -3.81 20.44 -4.91
C THR A 206 -4.21 20.86 -3.50
N THR A 207 -5.21 21.74 -3.39
CA THR A 207 -5.79 22.11 -2.09
C THR A 207 -7.04 21.28 -1.81
N PHE A 208 -7.41 21.19 -0.54
CA PHE A 208 -8.61 20.46 -0.12
C PHE A 208 -9.88 21.09 -0.71
N GLU A 209 -9.94 22.41 -0.82
CA GLU A 209 -11.07 23.14 -1.41
C GLU A 209 -11.29 22.78 -2.90
N ARG A 210 -10.19 22.58 -3.64
CA ARG A 210 -10.27 22.12 -5.04
C ARG A 210 -10.71 20.68 -5.15
N ILE A 211 -10.36 19.84 -4.20
CA ILE A 211 -10.82 18.45 -4.11
C ILE A 211 -12.32 18.43 -3.80
N GLU A 212 -12.76 19.15 -2.77
CA GLU A 212 -14.17 19.23 -2.40
C GLU A 212 -15.06 19.78 -3.54
N ALA A 213 -14.54 20.71 -4.34
CA ALA A 213 -15.25 21.27 -5.48
C ALA A 213 -15.57 20.26 -6.60
N LEU A 214 -15.01 19.04 -6.55
CA LEU A 214 -15.37 17.94 -7.46
C LEU A 214 -16.68 17.25 -7.07
N GLY A 215 -17.18 17.47 -5.84
CA GLY A 215 -18.46 16.92 -5.37
C GLY A 215 -18.42 15.42 -5.13
N ASP A 216 -19.50 14.72 -5.43
CA ASP A 216 -19.74 13.32 -5.07
C ASP A 216 -18.81 12.31 -5.75
N VAL A 217 -18.05 12.72 -6.77
CA VAL A 217 -17.05 11.83 -7.41
C VAL A 217 -15.82 11.60 -6.53
N ILE A 218 -15.55 12.46 -5.53
CA ILE A 218 -14.46 12.28 -4.56
C ILE A 218 -14.88 11.27 -3.51
N VAL A 219 -14.10 10.21 -3.39
CA VAL A 219 -14.31 9.15 -2.39
C VAL A 219 -13.11 8.96 -1.46
N ALA A 220 -11.95 9.47 -1.85
CA ALA A 220 -10.72 9.35 -1.07
C ALA A 220 -9.81 10.56 -1.23
N VAL A 221 -8.91 10.77 -0.25
CA VAL A 221 -7.88 11.80 -0.29
C VAL A 221 -6.57 11.22 0.22
N SER A 222 -5.48 11.46 -0.52
CA SER A 222 -4.12 11.17 -0.08
C SER A 222 -3.61 12.32 0.78
N ALA A 223 -3.44 12.06 2.10
CA ALA A 223 -2.85 13.01 3.03
C ALA A 223 -1.33 13.06 2.86
N THR A 224 -0.79 14.27 2.86
CA THR A 224 0.66 14.47 2.80
C THR A 224 1.28 14.32 4.17
N ARG A 225 2.60 14.11 4.24
CA ARG A 225 3.36 13.81 5.45
C ARG A 225 4.49 14.80 5.72
N PHE A 226 4.26 16.09 5.45
CA PHE A 226 5.30 17.11 5.56
C PHE A 226 5.72 17.36 7.01
N ASP A 227 4.78 17.64 7.89
CA ASP A 227 5.01 17.80 9.33
C ASP A 227 3.84 17.23 10.13
N GLU A 228 4.05 16.97 11.44
CA GLU A 228 3.06 16.31 12.28
C GLU A 228 1.76 17.11 12.45
N ALA A 229 1.88 18.43 12.68
CA ALA A 229 0.72 19.28 12.93
C ALA A 229 -0.13 19.43 11.65
N ASP A 230 0.52 19.62 10.51
CA ASP A 230 -0.16 19.73 9.23
C ASP A 230 -0.80 18.40 8.82
N TYR A 231 -0.08 17.30 8.99
CA TYR A 231 -0.58 15.96 8.71
C TYR A 231 -1.83 15.62 9.53
N SER A 232 -1.79 15.92 10.84
CA SER A 232 -2.93 15.70 11.74
C SER A 232 -4.16 16.50 11.31
N ARG A 233 -4.00 17.77 10.90
CA ARG A 233 -5.09 18.61 10.37
C ARG A 233 -5.66 18.04 9.07
N GLN A 234 -4.80 17.60 8.15
CA GLN A 234 -5.23 17.00 6.88
C GLN A 234 -6.06 15.74 7.12
N VAL A 235 -5.57 14.80 7.93
CA VAL A 235 -6.30 13.57 8.26
C VAL A 235 -7.64 13.88 8.91
N ALA A 236 -7.65 14.76 9.92
CA ALA A 236 -8.89 15.16 10.60
C ALA A 236 -9.92 15.75 9.61
N ARG A 237 -9.49 16.60 8.69
CA ARG A 237 -10.36 17.20 7.67
C ARG A 237 -10.93 16.16 6.69
N VAL A 238 -10.09 15.24 6.20
CA VAL A 238 -10.51 14.14 5.32
C VAL A 238 -11.57 13.27 6.00
N LYS A 239 -11.33 12.89 7.26
CA LYS A 239 -12.26 12.04 8.03
C LYS A 239 -13.55 12.79 8.36
N ALA A 240 -13.49 14.08 8.68
CA ALA A 240 -14.68 14.91 8.92
C ALA A 240 -15.57 15.05 7.68
N ALA A 241 -14.98 15.02 6.48
CA ALA A 241 -15.70 14.99 5.21
C ALA A 241 -16.30 13.61 4.85
N GLY A 242 -16.09 12.58 5.69
CA GLY A 242 -16.57 11.21 5.43
C GLY A 242 -15.78 10.46 4.34
N LEU A 243 -14.62 10.98 3.94
CA LEU A 243 -13.79 10.43 2.87
C LEU A 243 -12.81 9.38 3.41
N MET A 244 -12.41 8.43 2.56
CA MET A 244 -11.31 7.52 2.85
C MET A 244 -9.99 8.30 2.84
N CYS A 245 -9.11 7.97 3.79
CA CYS A 245 -7.79 8.60 3.90
C CYS A 245 -6.70 7.61 3.50
N GLU A 246 -5.91 7.99 2.50
CA GLU A 246 -4.70 7.28 2.09
C GLU A 246 -3.46 8.07 2.53
N SER A 247 -2.36 7.36 2.78
CA SER A 247 -1.04 7.95 2.97
C SER A 247 0.07 7.04 2.47
N HIS A 248 1.08 7.64 1.83
CA HIS A 248 2.23 6.91 1.32
C HIS A 248 3.36 6.85 2.36
N ALA A 249 3.85 5.65 2.67
CA ALA A 249 4.98 5.40 3.55
C ALA A 249 6.21 4.93 2.76
N ASP A 250 7.14 5.84 2.47
CA ASP A 250 8.44 5.54 1.84
C ASP A 250 9.60 5.41 2.85
N LYS A 251 9.32 5.63 4.15
CA LYS A 251 10.24 5.48 5.28
C LYS A 251 9.50 5.05 6.53
N PHE A 252 10.17 4.39 7.47
CA PHE A 252 9.58 4.02 8.75
C PHE A 252 9.07 5.23 9.56
N VAL A 253 9.77 6.36 9.53
CA VAL A 253 9.29 7.59 10.21
C VAL A 253 7.94 8.07 9.68
N HIS A 254 7.65 7.87 8.40
CA HIS A 254 6.32 8.15 7.84
C HIS A 254 5.30 7.14 8.32
N PHE A 255 5.67 5.86 8.35
CA PHE A 255 4.80 4.80 8.85
C PHE A 255 4.47 4.98 10.34
N ASP A 256 5.43 5.35 11.18
CA ASP A 256 5.19 5.65 12.60
C ASP A 256 4.22 6.83 12.79
N ARG A 257 4.30 7.85 11.93
CA ARG A 257 3.34 8.95 11.92
C ARG A 257 1.95 8.47 11.50
N ILE A 258 1.87 7.72 10.41
CA ILE A 258 0.62 7.13 9.90
C ILE A 258 -0.04 6.26 10.98
N ASN A 259 0.74 5.49 11.74
CA ASN A 259 0.24 4.62 12.82
C ASN A 259 -0.46 5.35 13.98
N ARG A 260 -0.26 6.67 14.12
CA ARG A 260 -0.91 7.48 15.15
C ARG A 260 -2.27 8.03 14.72
N HIS A 261 -2.70 7.76 13.48
CA HIS A 261 -3.90 8.34 12.88
C HIS A 261 -4.82 7.27 12.29
N ASP A 262 -6.09 7.61 12.14
CA ASP A 262 -7.11 6.76 11.49
C ASP A 262 -6.95 6.85 9.95
N ILE A 263 -6.06 6.03 9.40
CA ILE A 263 -5.78 5.92 7.98
C ILE A 263 -6.40 4.64 7.44
N ASP A 264 -7.15 4.74 6.34
CA ASP A 264 -7.82 3.60 5.71
C ASP A 264 -6.84 2.80 4.81
N PHE A 265 -5.94 3.52 4.12
CA PHE A 265 -5.00 2.93 3.16
C PHE A 265 -3.57 3.41 3.40
N VAL A 266 -2.60 2.49 3.34
CA VAL A 266 -1.17 2.80 3.41
C VAL A 266 -0.48 2.30 2.16
N SER A 267 -0.06 3.22 1.30
CA SER A 267 0.74 2.92 0.11
C SER A 267 2.22 2.81 0.47
N THR A 268 2.93 1.85 -0.12
CA THR A 268 4.34 1.61 0.22
C THR A 268 5.09 0.81 -0.84
N ASP A 269 6.43 1.03 -0.90
CA ASP A 269 7.36 0.26 -1.72
C ASP A 269 8.09 -0.85 -0.94
N PHE A 270 8.03 -0.86 0.40
CA PHE A 270 8.91 -1.69 1.21
C PHE A 270 8.28 -2.34 2.45
N LEU A 271 7.17 -1.80 2.95
CA LEU A 271 6.49 -2.40 4.10
C LEU A 271 5.75 -3.67 3.67
N ALA A 272 5.78 -4.69 4.52
CA ALA A 272 4.82 -5.79 4.41
C ALA A 272 3.48 -5.38 5.05
N PRO A 273 2.36 -5.94 4.62
CA PRO A 273 1.09 -5.85 5.36
C PRO A 273 1.18 -6.48 6.74
N ASP A 274 0.27 -6.13 7.64
CA ASP A 274 0.18 -6.73 8.97
C ASP A 274 0.09 -8.26 8.88
N TYR A 275 0.80 -8.97 9.79
CA TYR A 275 0.82 -10.42 9.79
C TYR A 275 -0.49 -11.01 10.28
N HIS A 276 -1.16 -11.75 9.43
CA HIS A 276 -2.41 -12.46 9.72
C HIS A 276 -2.32 -13.97 9.40
N GLY A 277 -1.08 -14.51 9.38
CA GLY A 277 -0.84 -15.90 9.04
C GLY A 277 -0.57 -16.15 7.55
N GLN A 278 -0.39 -15.09 6.76
CA GLN A 278 0.02 -15.25 5.35
C GLN A 278 1.45 -15.79 5.24
N GLY A 279 1.68 -16.65 4.25
CA GLY A 279 2.98 -17.25 4.02
C GLY A 279 3.36 -18.34 5.03
N ARG A 280 4.58 -18.86 4.89
CA ARG A 280 5.15 -19.92 5.74
C ARG A 280 6.12 -19.31 6.74
N LEU A 281 5.84 -19.44 8.04
CA LEU A 281 6.77 -19.04 9.10
C LEU A 281 8.05 -19.89 9.02
N LEU A 282 9.20 -19.23 8.83
CA LEU A 282 10.52 -19.89 8.78
C LEU A 282 11.22 -19.88 10.13
N ALA A 283 11.12 -18.77 10.85
CA ALA A 283 11.75 -18.61 12.15
C ALA A 283 10.98 -17.60 13.00
N GLU A 284 10.97 -17.84 14.30
CA GLU A 284 10.50 -16.93 15.33
C GLU A 284 11.56 -16.78 16.41
N TYR A 285 11.81 -15.53 16.81
CA TYR A 285 12.75 -15.13 17.84
C TYR A 285 11.99 -14.38 18.90
N ALA A 286 12.02 -14.85 20.12
CA ALA A 286 11.32 -14.20 21.23
C ALA A 286 12.27 -14.08 22.42
N ARG A 287 12.30 -12.89 23.04
CA ARG A 287 12.99 -12.55 24.29
C ARG A 287 14.37 -13.25 24.48
N ALA A 288 14.60 -13.79 25.69
CA ALA A 288 15.90 -14.36 26.10
C ALA A 288 16.39 -15.53 25.23
N ASP A 289 15.51 -16.34 24.71
CA ASP A 289 15.86 -17.50 23.90
C ASP A 289 16.26 -17.12 22.46
N GLY A 290 15.71 -16.02 21.95
CA GLY A 290 15.90 -15.56 20.57
C GLY A 290 17.03 -14.54 20.39
N PHE A 291 17.42 -13.79 21.45
CA PHE A 291 18.32 -12.64 21.35
C PHE A 291 19.53 -12.75 22.25
N VAL A 292 20.66 -12.18 21.82
CA VAL A 292 21.84 -11.95 22.68
C VAL A 292 21.52 -10.74 23.53
N LEU A 293 21.44 -10.99 24.87
CA LEU A 293 21.11 -9.97 25.85
C LEU A 293 22.37 -9.46 26.51
N PRO A 294 22.46 -8.19 26.94
CA PRO A 294 23.52 -7.69 27.80
C PRO A 294 23.43 -8.34 29.20
N ALA A 295 24.56 -8.38 29.92
CA ALA A 295 24.64 -8.98 31.26
C ALA A 295 23.70 -8.30 32.29
N SER A 296 23.24 -7.11 32.03
CA SER A 296 22.33 -6.33 32.85
C SER A 296 20.83 -6.60 32.58
N ALA A 297 20.49 -7.58 31.74
CA ALA A 297 19.09 -7.89 31.42
C ALA A 297 18.46 -8.71 32.59
N ASP A 298 17.42 -8.13 33.21
CA ASP A 298 16.59 -8.78 34.20
C ASP A 298 15.59 -9.76 33.62
N GLU A 299 15.07 -10.71 34.42
CA GLU A 299 13.99 -11.62 33.98
C GLU A 299 12.71 -10.92 33.57
N GLY A 300 12.45 -9.68 34.06
CA GLY A 300 11.23 -8.88 33.80
C GLY A 300 11.31 -7.95 32.58
N ALA A 301 12.47 -7.35 32.30
CA ALA A 301 12.66 -6.37 31.23
C ALA A 301 14.11 -6.34 30.75
N ILE A 302 14.33 -6.05 29.47
CA ILE A 302 15.64 -5.80 28.89
C ILE A 302 15.89 -4.30 28.94
N ARG A 303 16.85 -3.85 29.77
CA ARG A 303 17.25 -2.45 29.85
C ARG A 303 18.57 -2.26 29.10
N LEU A 304 18.56 -1.41 28.08
CA LEU A 304 19.75 -1.06 27.31
C LEU A 304 20.13 0.39 27.64
N GLY A 305 21.32 0.59 28.17
CA GLY A 305 21.95 1.91 28.25
C GLY A 305 22.44 2.37 26.87
N GLU A 306 22.76 3.65 26.75
CA GLU A 306 23.24 4.26 25.51
C GLU A 306 24.36 3.44 24.85
N GLY A 307 24.23 3.18 23.56
CA GLY A 307 25.18 2.42 22.75
C GLY A 307 25.09 0.90 22.91
N GLN A 308 24.39 0.39 23.91
CA GLN A 308 24.18 -1.06 24.04
C GLN A 308 23.21 -1.56 22.96
N SER A 309 23.45 -2.78 22.50
CA SER A 309 22.65 -3.38 21.42
C SER A 309 22.21 -4.80 21.75
N ILE A 310 21.08 -5.20 21.17
CA ILE A 310 20.65 -6.60 21.07
C ILE A 310 20.57 -7.02 19.61
N VAL A 311 20.89 -8.29 19.37
CA VAL A 311 20.82 -8.94 18.06
C VAL A 311 20.27 -10.35 18.23
N PRO A 312 19.66 -10.97 17.20
CA PRO A 312 19.29 -12.38 17.24
C PRO A 312 20.49 -13.27 17.55
N LYS A 313 20.29 -14.31 18.38
CA LYS A 313 21.34 -15.33 18.71
C LYS A 313 21.78 -16.14 17.50
N ARG A 314 20.87 -16.28 16.51
CA ARG A 314 21.15 -16.98 15.25
C ARG A 314 20.86 -16.02 14.12
N GLN A 315 21.60 -16.14 13.04
CA GLN A 315 21.34 -15.39 11.81
C GLN A 315 19.90 -15.64 11.33
N LEU A 316 19.21 -14.59 10.94
CA LEU A 316 17.89 -14.71 10.34
C LEU A 316 18.01 -15.42 8.99
N PRO A 317 17.05 -16.30 8.64
CA PRO A 317 17.09 -17.01 7.36
C PRO A 317 16.93 -16.05 6.18
N ALA A 318 17.68 -16.28 5.11
CA ALA A 318 17.44 -15.66 3.82
C ALA A 318 16.15 -16.22 3.22
N VAL A 319 15.42 -15.36 2.49
CA VAL A 319 14.19 -15.74 1.79
C VAL A 319 14.21 -15.18 0.37
N PRO A 320 13.82 -15.96 -0.64
CA PRO A 320 13.71 -15.45 -2.01
C PRO A 320 12.68 -14.32 -2.12
N PHE A 321 11.57 -14.45 -1.39
CA PHE A 321 10.58 -13.40 -1.18
C PHE A 321 9.82 -13.65 0.12
N GLY A 322 9.74 -12.65 0.99
CA GLY A 322 9.14 -12.79 2.31
C GLY A 322 9.02 -11.50 3.08
N ALA A 323 8.91 -11.61 4.40
CA ALA A 323 8.87 -10.46 5.30
C ALA A 323 9.55 -10.76 6.64
N LEU A 324 10.05 -9.69 7.26
CA LEU A 324 10.48 -9.66 8.66
C LEU A 324 9.52 -8.75 9.44
N TYR A 325 8.91 -9.33 10.46
CA TYR A 325 8.02 -8.66 11.40
C TYR A 325 8.75 -8.51 12.73
N LEU A 326 8.73 -7.30 13.30
CA LEU A 326 9.28 -6.97 14.60
C LEU A 326 8.19 -6.37 15.48
N GLU A 327 7.91 -6.99 16.62
CA GLU A 327 6.99 -6.49 17.64
C GLU A 327 7.79 -6.20 18.91
N LEU A 328 7.64 -5.00 19.44
CA LEU A 328 8.30 -4.54 20.66
C LEU A 328 7.25 -3.97 21.62
N GLU A 329 7.32 -4.34 22.89
CA GLU A 329 6.74 -3.56 23.97
C GLU A 329 7.86 -2.77 24.63
N ALA A 330 7.89 -1.45 24.38
CA ALA A 330 9.06 -0.62 24.64
C ALA A 330 8.71 0.73 25.29
N GLU A 331 9.70 1.30 25.99
CA GLU A 331 9.75 2.68 26.49
C GLU A 331 11.19 3.19 26.36
N GLY A 332 11.39 4.39 25.79
CA GLY A 332 12.70 5.00 25.55
C GLY A 332 13.02 5.14 24.06
N SER A 333 14.31 5.32 23.74
CA SER A 333 14.75 5.59 22.37
C SER A 333 15.80 4.60 21.90
N ALA A 334 15.66 4.14 20.65
CA ALA A 334 16.60 3.25 20.00
C ALA A 334 16.74 3.50 18.51
N ARG A 335 17.91 3.16 17.96
CA ARG A 335 18.12 2.96 16.54
C ARG A 335 17.83 1.50 16.21
N ILE A 336 16.99 1.26 15.22
CA ILE A 336 16.62 -0.08 14.76
C ILE A 336 17.13 -0.28 13.33
N GLU A 337 17.85 -1.38 13.12
CA GLU A 337 18.18 -1.92 11.80
C GLU A 337 17.25 -3.11 11.55
N LEU A 338 16.43 -3.05 10.50
CA LEU A 338 15.41 -4.03 10.17
C LEU A 338 15.39 -4.27 8.66
N GLY A 339 15.85 -5.47 8.24
CA GLY A 339 15.77 -5.87 6.83
C GLY A 339 16.44 -4.91 5.85
N GLY A 340 17.57 -4.31 6.21
CA GLY A 340 18.26 -3.31 5.39
C GLY A 340 17.77 -1.88 5.54
N GLN A 341 16.73 -1.64 6.32
CA GLN A 341 16.27 -0.30 6.70
C GLN A 341 16.84 0.08 8.07
N THR A 342 17.13 1.39 8.25
CA THR A 342 17.56 1.94 9.55
C THR A 342 16.66 3.10 9.92
N PHE A 343 16.15 3.12 11.16
CA PHE A 343 15.30 4.19 11.67
C PHE A 343 15.48 4.38 13.17
N THR A 344 15.01 5.51 13.67
CA THR A 344 14.95 5.80 15.11
C THR A 344 13.54 5.51 15.61
N LEU A 345 13.43 4.72 16.66
CA LEU A 345 12.23 4.53 17.46
C LEU A 345 12.33 5.44 18.68
N ASP A 346 11.29 6.24 18.93
CA ASP A 346 11.14 7.05 20.13
C ASP A 346 9.78 6.79 20.75
N VAL A 347 9.78 6.23 21.95
CA VAL A 347 8.58 5.76 22.67
C VAL A 347 8.65 6.33 24.09
N PRO A 348 8.15 7.56 24.30
CA PRO A 348 8.26 8.21 25.61
C PRO A 348 7.47 7.50 26.71
N ASP A 349 6.42 6.78 26.33
CA ASP A 349 5.59 6.00 27.24
C ASP A 349 5.54 4.54 26.78
N LYS A 350 5.47 3.60 27.73
CA LYS A 350 5.40 2.17 27.45
C LYS A 350 4.23 1.83 26.49
N ARG A 351 4.56 1.28 25.33
CA ARG A 351 3.55 0.80 24.37
C ARG A 351 4.10 -0.31 23.47
N THR A 352 3.18 -1.03 22.83
CA THR A 352 3.52 -1.96 21.76
C THR A 352 3.70 -1.21 20.45
N VAL A 353 4.80 -1.49 19.74
CA VAL A 353 5.07 -1.02 18.39
C VAL A 353 5.37 -2.21 17.49
N THR A 354 4.87 -2.14 16.25
CA THR A 354 5.11 -3.18 15.24
C THR A 354 5.71 -2.54 14.01
N HIS A 355 6.79 -3.13 13.51
CA HIS A 355 7.42 -2.78 12.26
C HIS A 355 7.55 -4.02 11.38
N GLN A 356 7.34 -3.85 10.08
CA GLN A 356 7.39 -4.95 9.12
C GLN A 356 8.02 -4.49 7.81
N VAL A 357 8.82 -5.34 7.21
CA VAL A 357 9.53 -5.05 5.97
C VAL A 357 9.51 -6.25 5.04
N LEU A 358 9.33 -5.99 3.74
CA LEU A 358 9.50 -7.00 2.70
C LEU A 358 10.98 -7.38 2.59
N LEU A 359 11.23 -8.66 2.32
CA LEU A 359 12.56 -9.26 2.19
C LEU A 359 12.71 -9.95 0.83
N HIS A 360 13.94 -9.96 0.32
CA HIS A 360 14.33 -10.74 -0.86
C HIS A 360 15.81 -11.17 -0.79
N ASP A 361 16.09 -12.41 -1.14
CA ASP A 361 17.38 -13.05 -1.43
C ASP A 361 18.52 -12.95 -0.39
N ALA A 362 18.50 -12.02 0.53
CA ALA A 362 19.55 -11.85 1.54
C ALA A 362 19.05 -12.23 2.94
N ALA A 363 19.96 -12.68 3.80
CA ALA A 363 19.68 -12.81 5.23
C ALA A 363 19.46 -11.40 5.81
N PRO A 364 18.28 -11.11 6.39
CA PRO A 364 17.98 -9.77 6.86
C PRO A 364 18.77 -9.44 8.13
N ALA A 365 19.15 -8.17 8.28
CA ALA A 365 19.69 -7.65 9.51
C ALA A 365 18.58 -7.33 10.51
N LEU A 366 18.79 -7.62 11.79
CA LEU A 366 18.00 -7.11 12.91
C LEU A 366 18.95 -6.72 14.03
N ARG A 367 18.93 -5.44 14.40
CA ARG A 367 19.68 -4.88 15.52
C ARG A 367 18.87 -3.77 16.17
N ILE A 368 18.84 -3.75 17.50
CA ILE A 368 18.26 -2.65 18.28
C ILE A 368 19.40 -2.08 19.14
N THR A 369 19.71 -0.80 18.94
CA THR A 369 20.78 -0.08 19.67
C THR A 369 20.16 1.09 20.43
N ALA A 370 20.30 1.09 21.74
CA ALA A 370 19.81 2.17 22.59
C ALA A 370 20.48 3.50 22.25
N LEU A 371 19.71 4.57 22.21
CA LEU A 371 20.16 5.96 22.08
C LEU A 371 20.28 6.62 23.44
N ALA A 372 20.56 7.94 23.48
CA ALA A 372 20.64 8.72 24.70
C ALA A 372 19.36 8.55 25.55
N GLY A 373 19.53 8.30 26.85
CA GLY A 373 18.43 7.95 27.75
C GLY A 373 18.09 6.43 27.81
N GLY A 374 18.58 5.65 26.86
CA GLY A 374 18.36 4.20 26.83
C GLY A 374 16.98 3.77 26.34
N ILE A 375 16.75 2.46 26.34
CA ILE A 375 15.44 1.86 26.03
C ILE A 375 15.19 0.66 26.96
N THR A 376 13.94 0.53 27.41
CA THR A 376 13.46 -0.63 28.16
C THR A 376 12.51 -1.42 27.25
N LEU A 377 12.78 -2.72 27.09
CA LEU A 377 11.96 -3.65 26.33
C LEU A 377 11.34 -4.67 27.30
N THR A 378 10.02 -4.67 27.44
CA THR A 378 9.29 -5.68 28.24
C THR A 378 8.85 -6.87 27.39
N ALA A 379 8.73 -6.69 26.08
CA ALA A 379 8.58 -7.77 25.12
C ALA A 379 9.35 -7.48 23.84
N ILE A 380 9.86 -8.53 23.22
CA ILE A 380 10.47 -8.50 21.88
C ILE A 380 10.14 -9.80 21.17
N ARG A 381 9.66 -9.67 19.93
CA ARG A 381 9.38 -10.80 19.04
C ARG A 381 9.75 -10.43 17.61
N ALA A 382 10.46 -11.31 16.93
CA ALA A 382 10.72 -11.17 15.50
C ALA A 382 10.31 -12.45 14.76
N LYS A 383 9.68 -12.31 13.59
CA LYS A 383 9.24 -13.42 12.74
C LYS A 383 9.76 -13.22 11.33
N VAL A 384 10.34 -14.27 10.75
CA VAL A 384 10.69 -14.34 9.34
C VAL A 384 9.69 -15.26 8.63
N VAL A 385 9.03 -14.73 7.62
CA VAL A 385 7.98 -15.41 6.85
C VAL A 385 8.40 -15.45 5.39
N ALA A 386 8.28 -16.61 4.74
CA ALA A 386 8.40 -16.75 3.30
C ALA A 386 7.01 -16.72 2.66
N PHE A 387 6.87 -15.95 1.57
CA PHE A 387 5.66 -15.97 0.77
C PHE A 387 5.84 -16.97 -0.39
N GLU A 388 4.82 -17.79 -0.63
CA GLU A 388 4.78 -18.69 -1.78
C GLU A 388 4.53 -17.89 -3.06
N GLN A 389 5.22 -18.29 -4.12
CA GLN A 389 5.17 -17.66 -5.44
C GLN A 389 4.36 -18.49 -6.42
#